data_c83e2418ea2c0c5602a9949064823f66
#
_entry.id   c83e2418ea2c0c5602a9949064823f66
#
_cell.length_a   1.000
_cell.length_b   1.000
_cell.length_c   1.000
_cell.angle_alpha   90.00
_cell.angle_beta   90.00
_cell.angle_gamma   90.00
#
_symmetry.space_group_name_H-M   'P 1'
#
loop_
_entity.id
_entity.type
_entity.pdbx_description
1 polymer ?
#
loop_
_entity_poly.entity_id
_entity_poly.type
_entity_poly.pdbx_seq_one_letter_code
_entity_poly.pdbx_strand_id
1 'polypeptide(L)'
;MSRRRVVVTGMGMLSPLGTDVPSSWQGILAGRSGIGLIEHADLSAYSTRFGGSVKDFNVEEYLSVKEARKLDLFIQYGLAAGFQAVRNSGLEVTDANRERIGVAMGSGIGGLTLSLIHI
;
A
#
# COMPACT_ATOMS: atom_id res chain seq x y z
N MET A 1 -3.02 18.71 -33.97
CA MET A 1 -2.06 18.11 -33.01
C MET A 1 -2.73 16.94 -32.31
N SER A 2 -2.22 15.71 -32.49
CA SER A 2 -2.75 14.56 -31.77
C SER A 2 -2.38 14.68 -30.28
N ARG A 3 -3.37 14.70 -29.37
CA ARG A 3 -3.11 14.68 -27.93
C ARG A 3 -2.48 13.33 -27.55
N ARG A 4 -1.40 13.36 -26.76
CA ARG A 4 -0.88 12.14 -26.13
C ARG A 4 -1.96 11.49 -25.28
N ARG A 5 -2.17 10.21 -25.49
CA ARG A 5 -3.08 9.41 -24.65
C ARG A 5 -2.27 8.71 -23.58
N VAL A 6 -2.71 8.87 -22.33
CA VAL A 6 -2.14 8.17 -21.18
C VAL A 6 -3.24 7.27 -20.63
N VAL A 7 -2.89 6.03 -20.33
CA VAL A 7 -3.81 5.01 -19.82
C VAL A 7 -3.22 4.33 -18.59
N VAL A 8 -4.08 3.88 -17.68
CA VAL A 8 -3.70 3.04 -16.56
C VAL A 8 -3.67 1.60 -17.05
N THR A 9 -2.54 0.92 -16.90
CA THR A 9 -2.34 -0.46 -17.35
C THR A 9 -2.36 -1.47 -16.23
N GLY A 10 -2.15 -1.03 -14.99
CA GLY A 10 -2.20 -1.90 -13.83
C GLY A 10 -2.44 -1.12 -12.55
N MET A 11 -3.01 -1.78 -11.56
CA MET A 11 -3.33 -1.21 -10.26
C MET A 11 -2.90 -2.14 -9.14
N GLY A 12 -2.49 -1.57 -8.02
CA GLY A 12 -2.28 -2.26 -6.76
C GLY A 12 -2.85 -1.44 -5.61
N MET A 13 -3.35 -2.11 -4.59
CA MET A 13 -4.04 -1.46 -3.49
C MET A 13 -3.88 -2.27 -2.21
N LEU A 14 -3.73 -1.55 -1.10
CA LEU A 14 -4.01 -2.03 0.24
C LEU A 14 -5.01 -1.07 0.87
N SER A 15 -6.03 -1.61 1.49
CA SER A 15 -7.09 -0.82 2.10
C SER A 15 -7.61 -1.51 3.37
N PRO A 16 -8.37 -0.82 4.22
CA PRO A 16 -9.04 -1.46 5.35
C PRO A 16 -10.09 -2.52 4.97
N LEU A 17 -10.42 -2.64 3.68
CA LEU A 17 -11.38 -3.61 3.14
C LEU A 17 -10.72 -4.83 2.54
N GLY A 18 -9.45 -4.74 2.17
CA GLY A 18 -8.71 -5.85 1.57
C GLY A 18 -7.26 -5.50 1.26
N THR A 19 -6.46 -6.52 1.05
CA THR A 19 -5.02 -6.41 0.80
C THR A 19 -4.66 -6.38 -0.69
N ASP A 20 -5.66 -6.35 -1.56
CA ASP A 20 -5.52 -6.20 -3.01
C ASP A 20 -6.73 -5.46 -3.62
N VAL A 21 -6.66 -5.17 -4.91
CA VAL A 21 -7.74 -4.49 -5.65
C VAL A 21 -9.03 -5.32 -5.68
N PRO A 22 -9.01 -6.63 -6.02
CA PRO A 22 -10.22 -7.45 -6.04
C PRO A 22 -10.94 -7.52 -4.71
N SER A 23 -10.23 -7.82 -3.60
CA SER A 23 -10.83 -7.94 -2.28
C SER A 23 -11.37 -6.60 -1.75
N SER A 24 -10.65 -5.50 -2.00
CA SER A 24 -11.09 -4.16 -1.66
C SER A 24 -12.36 -3.79 -2.43
N TRP A 25 -12.41 -4.09 -3.73
CA TRP A 25 -13.56 -3.82 -4.57
C TRP A 25 -14.79 -4.62 -4.16
N GLN A 26 -14.62 -5.90 -3.86
CA GLN A 26 -15.71 -6.73 -3.31
C GLN A 26 -16.23 -6.18 -1.98
N GLY A 27 -15.35 -5.67 -1.13
CA GLY A 27 -15.74 -4.99 0.10
C GLY A 27 -16.62 -3.77 -0.15
N ILE A 28 -16.28 -2.94 -1.13
CA ILE A 28 -17.05 -1.77 -1.55
C ILE A 28 -18.41 -2.19 -2.09
N LEU A 29 -18.47 -3.16 -3.00
CA LEU A 29 -19.72 -3.64 -3.59
C LEU A 29 -20.67 -4.23 -2.54
N ALA A 30 -20.12 -4.88 -1.51
CA ALA A 30 -20.88 -5.44 -0.40
C ALA A 30 -21.30 -4.38 0.64
N GLY A 31 -20.95 -3.10 0.46
CA GLY A 31 -21.24 -2.04 1.43
C GLY A 31 -20.54 -2.24 2.79
N ARG A 32 -19.44 -3.00 2.84
CA ARG A 32 -18.68 -3.22 4.07
C ARG A 32 -17.98 -1.94 4.52
N SER A 33 -17.96 -1.68 5.82
CA SER A 33 -17.13 -0.64 6.40
C SER A 33 -15.75 -1.20 6.74
N GLY A 34 -14.69 -0.50 6.33
CA GLY A 34 -13.32 -0.79 6.76
C GLY A 34 -12.96 -0.10 8.08
N ILE A 35 -13.86 0.72 8.64
CA ILE A 35 -13.63 1.41 9.90
C ILE A 35 -13.90 0.45 11.06
N GLY A 36 -13.00 0.46 12.04
CA GLY A 36 -13.10 -0.36 13.25
C GLY A 36 -12.28 0.24 14.38
N LEU A 37 -12.24 -0.41 15.52
CA LEU A 37 -11.39 0.01 16.63
C LEU A 37 -9.91 -0.07 16.22
N ILE A 38 -9.13 0.90 16.68
CA ILE A 38 -7.68 0.91 16.50
C ILE A 38 -7.08 0.09 17.65
N GLU A 39 -6.47 -1.05 17.32
CA GLU A 39 -5.93 -2.00 18.30
C GLU A 39 -4.40 -1.94 18.44
N HIS A 40 -3.72 -1.31 17.50
CA HIS A 40 -2.25 -1.26 17.45
C HIS A 40 -1.64 -0.10 18.26
N ALA A 41 -2.47 0.72 18.93
CA ALA A 41 -2.04 1.82 19.77
C ALA A 41 -2.96 1.97 20.98
N ASP A 42 -2.40 2.38 22.12
CA ASP A 42 -3.21 2.75 23.28
C ASP A 42 -3.82 4.14 23.07
N LEU A 43 -5.11 4.15 22.82
CA LEU A 43 -5.91 5.35 22.61
C LEU A 43 -6.83 5.68 23.79
N SER A 44 -6.58 5.13 24.98
CA SER A 44 -7.41 5.31 26.17
C SER A 44 -7.59 6.78 26.56
N ALA A 45 -6.57 7.60 26.33
CA ALA A 45 -6.57 9.04 26.60
C ALA A 45 -7.23 9.89 25.50
N TYR A 46 -7.63 9.29 24.37
CA TYR A 46 -8.17 10.03 23.23
C TYR A 46 -9.67 9.82 23.09
N SER A 47 -10.37 10.85 22.62
CA SER A 47 -11.82 10.79 22.37
C SER A 47 -12.18 9.93 21.15
N THR A 48 -11.29 9.87 20.15
CA THR A 48 -11.47 9.06 18.94
C THR A 48 -10.60 7.81 19.03
N ARG A 49 -11.21 6.63 18.90
CA ARG A 49 -10.56 5.33 19.07
C ARG A 49 -10.81 4.38 17.91
N PHE A 50 -11.31 4.89 16.80
CA PHE A 50 -11.61 4.11 15.60
C PHE A 50 -10.98 4.73 14.36
N GLY A 51 -10.72 3.90 13.37
CA GLY A 51 -10.11 4.32 12.11
C GLY A 51 -10.08 3.17 11.09
N GLY A 52 -9.60 3.47 9.90
CA GLY A 52 -9.41 2.48 8.84
C GLY A 52 -7.99 1.92 8.87
N SER A 53 -7.78 0.81 9.58
CA SER A 53 -6.50 0.10 9.58
C SER A 53 -6.50 -1.02 8.54
N VAL A 54 -5.37 -1.21 7.86
CA VAL A 54 -5.16 -2.38 6.99
C VAL A 54 -5.09 -3.62 7.87
N LYS A 55 -5.86 -4.65 7.52
CA LYS A 55 -5.97 -5.93 8.25
C LYS A 55 -5.38 -7.04 7.40
N ASP A 56 -4.91 -8.09 8.06
CA ASP A 56 -4.46 -9.33 7.42
C ASP A 56 -3.34 -9.15 6.37
N PHE A 57 -2.54 -8.08 6.51
CA PHE A 57 -1.43 -7.83 5.62
C PHE A 57 -0.26 -8.79 5.92
N ASN A 58 0.07 -9.62 4.94
CA ASN A 58 1.21 -10.50 5.00
C ASN A 58 2.35 -9.94 4.13
N VAL A 59 3.37 -9.38 4.77
CA VAL A 59 4.53 -8.81 4.08
C VAL A 59 5.38 -9.88 3.37
N GLU A 60 5.35 -11.14 3.84
CA GLU A 60 6.17 -12.22 3.29
C GLU A 60 5.77 -12.61 1.86
N GLU A 61 4.60 -12.20 1.40
CA GLU A 61 4.18 -12.35 0.00
C GLU A 61 4.98 -11.46 -0.96
N TYR A 62 5.63 -10.43 -0.44
CA TYR A 62 6.31 -9.38 -1.23
C TYR A 62 7.80 -9.25 -0.90
N LEU A 63 8.17 -9.43 0.36
CA LEU A 63 9.50 -9.19 0.88
C LEU A 63 9.95 -10.35 1.78
N SER A 64 11.26 -10.61 1.83
CA SER A 64 11.80 -11.50 2.84
C SER A 64 11.65 -10.88 4.25
N VAL A 65 11.54 -11.73 5.28
CA VAL A 65 11.50 -11.31 6.70
C VAL A 65 12.66 -10.37 7.05
N LYS A 66 13.85 -10.63 6.49
CA LYS A 66 15.06 -9.82 6.74
C LYS A 66 14.94 -8.40 6.16
N GLU A 67 14.35 -8.28 4.99
CA GLU A 67 14.11 -6.99 4.34
C GLU A 67 12.98 -6.23 5.04
N ALA A 68 11.87 -6.91 5.33
CA ALA A 68 10.72 -6.32 6.02
C ALA A 68 11.09 -5.68 7.35
N ARG A 69 11.99 -6.31 8.14
CA ARG A 69 12.46 -5.77 9.43
C ARG A 69 13.23 -4.45 9.33
N LYS A 70 13.73 -4.10 8.16
CA LYS A 70 14.49 -2.87 7.91
C LYS A 70 13.62 -1.74 7.39
N LEU A 71 12.36 -2.02 7.07
CA LEU A 71 11.44 -1.11 6.43
C LEU A 71 10.28 -0.80 7.37
N ASP A 72 9.95 0.48 7.48
CA ASP A 72 8.74 0.89 8.18
C ASP A 72 7.48 0.43 7.43
N LEU A 73 6.39 0.29 8.16
CA LEU A 73 5.13 -0.28 7.65
C LEU A 73 4.59 0.45 6.42
N PHE A 74 4.70 1.79 6.38
CA PHE A 74 4.25 2.55 5.21
C PHE A 74 5.04 2.22 3.94
N ILE A 75 6.35 1.91 4.09
CA ILE A 75 7.20 1.48 2.96
C ILE A 75 6.77 0.08 2.51
N GLN A 76 6.50 -0.83 3.45
CA GLN A 76 6.01 -2.17 3.13
C GLN A 76 4.70 -2.12 2.35
N TYR A 77 3.75 -1.26 2.75
CA TYR A 77 2.50 -1.04 2.03
C TYR A 77 2.73 -0.48 0.63
N GLY A 78 3.61 0.53 0.51
CA GLY A 78 3.94 1.11 -0.78
C GLY A 78 4.55 0.09 -1.74
N LEU A 79 5.50 -0.73 -1.25
CA LEU A 79 6.11 -1.80 -2.04
C LEU A 79 5.08 -2.85 -2.46
N ALA A 80 4.24 -3.32 -1.54
CA ALA A 80 3.21 -4.31 -1.85
C ALA A 80 2.24 -3.81 -2.94
N ALA A 81 1.74 -2.58 -2.81
CA ALA A 81 0.88 -1.97 -3.83
C ALA A 81 1.62 -1.80 -5.17
N GLY A 82 2.90 -1.40 -5.14
CA GLY A 82 3.74 -1.29 -6.33
C GLY A 82 3.93 -2.63 -7.04
N PHE A 83 4.25 -3.68 -6.30
CA PHE A 83 4.37 -5.04 -6.87
C PHE A 83 3.06 -5.54 -7.48
N GLN A 84 1.93 -5.30 -6.81
CA GLN A 84 0.62 -5.64 -7.37
C GLN A 84 0.36 -4.90 -8.68
N ALA A 85 0.64 -3.59 -8.74
CA ALA A 85 0.42 -2.77 -9.94
C ALA A 85 1.29 -3.26 -11.11
N VAL A 86 2.57 -3.55 -10.87
CA VAL A 86 3.47 -4.08 -11.90
C VAL A 86 3.00 -5.44 -12.40
N ARG A 87 2.66 -6.37 -11.51
CA ARG A 87 2.12 -7.68 -11.89
C ARG A 87 0.82 -7.56 -12.69
N ASN A 88 -0.09 -6.70 -12.25
CA ASN A 88 -1.38 -6.50 -12.90
C ASN A 88 -1.23 -5.85 -14.29
N SER A 89 -0.23 -5.00 -14.48
CA SER A 89 0.02 -4.36 -15.79
C SER A 89 0.61 -5.28 -16.83
N GLY A 90 1.19 -6.43 -16.45
CA GLY A 90 1.97 -7.27 -17.32
C GLY A 90 3.26 -6.63 -17.84
N LEU A 91 3.75 -5.57 -17.16
CA LEU A 91 4.97 -4.88 -17.57
C LEU A 91 6.20 -5.75 -17.34
N GLU A 92 6.91 -6.05 -18.42
CA GLU A 92 8.22 -6.69 -18.37
C GLU A 92 9.31 -5.63 -18.58
N VAL A 93 10.23 -5.53 -17.62
CA VAL A 93 11.38 -4.63 -17.72
C VAL A 93 12.49 -5.33 -18.48
N THR A 94 12.88 -4.75 -19.61
CA THR A 94 13.92 -5.26 -20.50
C THR A 94 15.00 -4.20 -20.72
N ASP A 95 16.15 -4.59 -21.26
CA ASP A 95 17.19 -3.64 -21.62
C ASP A 95 16.74 -2.57 -22.64
N ALA A 96 15.74 -2.89 -23.45
CA ALA A 96 15.20 -1.97 -24.44
C ALA A 96 14.29 -0.89 -23.85
N ASN A 97 13.68 -1.13 -22.69
CA ASN A 97 12.69 -0.20 -22.12
C ASN A 97 13.03 0.35 -20.73
N ARG A 98 14.00 -0.23 -20.02
CA ARG A 98 14.31 0.11 -18.61
C ARG A 98 14.61 1.60 -18.38
N GLU A 99 15.25 2.27 -19.36
CA GLU A 99 15.57 3.70 -19.27
C GLU A 99 14.35 4.62 -19.43
N ARG A 100 13.21 4.05 -19.87
CA ARG A 100 11.94 4.76 -20.06
C ARG A 100 10.93 4.48 -18.94
N ILE A 101 11.29 3.64 -17.98
CA ILE A 101 10.44 3.27 -16.86
C ILE A 101 10.93 4.01 -15.62
N GLY A 102 10.04 4.75 -14.99
CA GLY A 102 10.31 5.45 -13.75
C GLY A 102 9.30 5.05 -12.67
N VAL A 103 9.71 5.14 -11.42
CA VAL A 103 8.86 4.92 -10.26
C VAL A 103 8.80 6.21 -9.45
N ALA A 104 7.58 6.67 -9.15
CA ALA A 104 7.33 7.77 -8.24
C ALA A 104 6.36 7.27 -7.14
N MET A 105 6.81 7.32 -5.90
CA MET A 105 6.01 6.93 -4.74
C MET A 105 5.98 8.09 -3.75
N GLY A 106 4.79 8.44 -3.26
CA GLY A 106 4.61 9.50 -2.28
C GLY A 106 4.11 8.97 -0.95
N SER A 107 4.45 9.66 0.13
CA SER A 107 3.90 9.44 1.46
C SER A 107 3.65 10.80 2.11
N GLY A 108 2.52 10.93 2.82
CA GLY A 108 2.18 12.19 3.47
C GLY A 108 3.07 12.48 4.66
N ILE A 109 3.13 11.59 5.64
CA ILE A 109 3.88 11.76 6.90
C ILE A 109 5.03 10.74 7.00
N GLY A 110 4.85 9.55 6.45
CA GLY A 110 5.86 8.49 6.49
C GLY A 110 5.94 7.81 7.85
N GLY A 111 7.15 7.53 8.30
CA GLY A 111 7.46 6.72 9.47
C GLY A 111 7.35 7.41 10.81
N LEU A 112 6.17 7.77 11.26
CA LEU A 112 5.95 8.34 12.60
C LEU A 112 6.50 7.44 13.72
N THR A 113 6.33 6.15 13.61
CA THR A 113 6.79 5.18 14.61
C THR A 113 8.29 5.22 14.79
N LEU A 114 9.05 5.22 13.68
CA LEU A 114 10.52 5.35 13.73
C LEU A 114 10.95 6.72 14.22
N SER A 115 10.25 7.77 13.82
CA SER A 115 10.55 9.14 14.28
C SER A 115 10.38 9.29 15.80
N LEU A 116 9.36 8.65 16.37
CA LEU A 116 9.10 8.70 17.81
C LEU A 116 10.08 7.87 18.64
N ILE A 117 10.65 6.79 18.08
CA ILE A 117 11.69 5.99 18.76
C ILE A 117 12.99 6.78 18.93
N HIS A 118 13.29 7.71 18.03
CA HIS A 118 14.51 8.50 18.05
C HIS A 118 14.40 9.81 18.87
N ILE A 119 13.23 10.13 19.39
CA ILE A 119 13.00 11.26 20.31
C ILE A 119 13.13 10.81 21.77
#